data_19173c72860eda418d3f544b6c46f591
#
_entry.id   19173c72860eda418d3f544b6c46f591
#
_cell.length_a   1.000
_cell.length_b   1.000
_cell.length_c   1.000
_cell.angle_alpha   90.00
_cell.angle_beta   90.00
_cell.angle_gamma   90.00
#
_symmetry.space_group_name_H-M   'P 1'
#
loop_
_entity.id
_entity.type
_entity.pdbx_description
1 polymer ?
#
loop_
_entity_poly.entity_id
_entity_poly.type
_entity_poly.pdbx_seq_one_letter_code
_entity_poly.pdbx_strand_id
1 'polypeptide(L)'
;NKEMLEPHLGKPLTQIPDPFGTHESFGHHNNARLQSFLDDFGFDYKFKSSTEYYKGGLFDDMLLKVLVEYDKIINVVLPTLGAERRATYSPFLPVCQKTGVVLQVPIIERDVDAGTVVYEDENGAMVETPVTGGHCKLQWKADWGMRWAGLAVDYEMSGKDLIDSVKLSSKICRILGCKPPQNLTYELFLDDNGEKISKSKGNGLAVEEWLRYAPPESLGLFMYQKPKTAKRLYFDVIPRNIDDYLTHVEKYDEQEEAKKLDNPAWHIHAGHPPHEKAHMSYNILLNLASVCHTEDKAVLWHFIGRYRPGATPENAPILDKLVEYAINYYRDFVRPSKQYRQPSDMEKAALEDLVKVLQDMPV
;
A
#
# COMPACT_ATOMS: atom_id res chain seq x y z
N ASN A 1 -11.58 19.48 9.30
CA ASN A 1 -12.49 18.32 9.09
C ASN A 1 -12.95 17.63 10.40
N LYS A 2 -12.40 18.00 11.59
CA LYS A 2 -12.76 17.37 12.87
C LYS A 2 -14.25 17.55 13.19
N GLU A 3 -14.74 18.78 13.13
CA GLU A 3 -16.14 19.13 13.42
C GLU A 3 -17.15 18.39 12.52
N MET A 4 -16.78 18.17 11.26
CA MET A 4 -17.60 17.43 10.31
C MET A 4 -17.65 15.92 10.63
N LEU A 5 -16.55 15.35 11.11
CA LEU A 5 -16.43 13.91 11.35
C LEU A 5 -16.92 13.48 12.74
N GLU A 6 -16.87 14.38 13.72
CA GLU A 6 -17.22 14.10 15.11
C GLU A 6 -18.65 13.51 15.30
N PRO A 7 -19.71 13.98 14.60
CA PRO A 7 -21.06 13.39 14.70
C PRO A 7 -21.20 11.99 14.11
N HIS A 8 -20.14 11.52 13.41
CA HIS A 8 -20.13 10.22 12.73
C HIS A 8 -19.23 9.19 13.41
N LEU A 9 -18.67 9.51 14.59
CA LEU A 9 -17.85 8.56 15.35
C LEU A 9 -18.60 7.27 15.62
N GLY A 10 -17.89 6.14 15.48
CA GLY A 10 -18.47 4.80 15.68
C GLY A 10 -19.27 4.23 14.50
N LYS A 11 -19.52 5.01 13.44
CA LYS A 11 -20.19 4.50 12.23
C LYS A 11 -19.19 3.80 11.28
N PRO A 12 -19.64 2.88 10.42
CA PRO A 12 -18.83 2.35 9.34
C PRO A 12 -18.32 3.46 8.41
N LEU A 13 -17.09 3.36 7.91
CA LEU A 13 -16.48 4.38 7.04
C LEU A 13 -17.32 4.69 5.78
N THR A 14 -18.10 3.71 5.30
CA THR A 14 -19.03 3.87 4.18
C THR A 14 -20.31 4.67 4.53
N GLN A 15 -20.49 5.03 5.80
CA GLN A 15 -21.59 5.90 6.29
C GLN A 15 -21.06 7.24 6.84
N ILE A 16 -19.76 7.49 6.70
CA ILE A 16 -19.12 8.74 7.11
C ILE A 16 -18.94 9.60 5.86
N PRO A 17 -19.37 10.89 5.85
CA PRO A 17 -19.14 11.78 4.73
C PRO A 17 -17.67 11.86 4.33
N ASP A 18 -17.40 11.96 3.04
CA ASP A 18 -16.02 12.14 2.56
C ASP A 18 -15.49 13.53 2.95
N PRO A 19 -14.42 13.62 3.79
CA PRO A 19 -13.86 14.91 4.19
C PRO A 19 -13.20 15.69 3.06
N PHE A 20 -13.01 15.05 1.90
CA PHE A 20 -12.42 15.66 0.70
C PHE A 20 -13.50 16.08 -0.32
N GLY A 21 -14.75 15.61 -0.15
CA GLY A 21 -15.88 15.95 -1.02
C GLY A 21 -15.80 15.38 -2.44
N THR A 22 -14.98 14.34 -2.64
CA THR A 22 -14.74 13.74 -3.97
C THR A 22 -15.50 12.44 -4.18
N HIS A 23 -15.99 11.80 -3.10
CA HIS A 23 -16.69 10.53 -3.13
C HIS A 23 -17.91 10.55 -2.22
N GLU A 24 -18.78 9.58 -2.39
CA GLU A 24 -20.02 9.42 -1.61
C GLU A 24 -19.75 9.31 -0.10
N SER A 25 -18.68 8.63 0.28
CA SER A 25 -18.27 8.49 1.67
C SER A 25 -16.76 8.38 1.82
N PHE A 26 -16.29 8.53 3.06
CA PHE A 26 -14.87 8.34 3.39
C PHE A 26 -14.39 6.90 3.10
N GLY A 27 -15.28 5.91 3.23
CA GLY A 27 -15.01 4.53 2.83
C GLY A 27 -14.78 4.41 1.31
N HIS A 28 -15.65 5.04 0.49
CA HIS A 28 -15.50 5.04 -0.97
C HIS A 28 -14.23 5.79 -1.41
N HIS A 29 -13.90 6.92 -0.78
CA HIS A 29 -12.66 7.64 -1.05
C HIS A 29 -11.42 6.74 -0.84
N ASN A 30 -11.33 6.08 0.32
CA ASN A 30 -10.19 5.20 0.62
C ASN A 30 -10.14 3.98 -0.32
N ASN A 31 -11.30 3.41 -0.67
CA ASN A 31 -11.37 2.31 -1.63
C ASN A 31 -10.92 2.73 -3.02
N ALA A 32 -11.35 3.91 -3.49
CA ALA A 32 -10.93 4.46 -4.78
C ALA A 32 -9.42 4.69 -4.85
N ARG A 33 -8.81 5.22 -3.77
CA ARG A 33 -7.35 5.37 -3.68
C ARG A 33 -6.63 4.03 -3.76
N LEU A 34 -7.13 3.02 -3.04
CA LEU A 34 -6.54 1.67 -3.10
C LEU A 34 -6.65 1.08 -4.50
N GLN A 35 -7.80 1.21 -5.17
CA GLN A 35 -8.01 0.71 -6.52
C GLN A 35 -7.09 1.44 -7.52
N SER A 36 -7.02 2.77 -7.47
CA SER A 36 -6.09 3.54 -8.31
C SER A 36 -4.64 3.07 -8.15
N PHE A 37 -4.22 2.83 -6.91
CA PHE A 37 -2.89 2.28 -6.64
C PHE A 37 -2.68 0.90 -7.29
N LEU A 38 -3.65 0.00 -7.19
CA LEU A 38 -3.56 -1.33 -7.80
C LEU A 38 -3.55 -1.25 -9.33
N ASP A 39 -4.32 -0.32 -9.91
CA ASP A 39 -4.38 -0.07 -11.35
C ASP A 39 -3.05 0.50 -11.86
N ASP A 40 -2.42 1.43 -11.14
CA ASP A 40 -1.10 2.00 -11.48
C ASP A 40 0.00 0.94 -11.52
N PHE A 41 -0.15 -0.13 -10.73
CA PHE A 41 0.76 -1.28 -10.74
C PHE A 41 0.34 -2.39 -11.72
N GLY A 42 -0.78 -2.22 -12.43
CA GLY A 42 -1.28 -3.20 -13.40
C GLY A 42 -1.75 -4.52 -12.79
N PHE A 43 -2.17 -4.53 -11.51
CA PHE A 43 -2.70 -5.73 -10.87
C PHE A 43 -4.08 -6.10 -11.40
N ASP A 44 -4.27 -7.36 -11.74
CA ASP A 44 -5.61 -7.94 -11.96
C ASP A 44 -6.21 -8.35 -10.61
N TYR A 45 -7.30 -7.69 -10.21
CA TYR A 45 -7.96 -7.93 -8.92
C TYR A 45 -9.48 -7.84 -9.04
N LYS A 46 -10.16 -8.43 -8.07
CA LYS A 46 -11.61 -8.29 -7.89
C LYS A 46 -11.89 -7.55 -6.59
N PHE A 47 -12.29 -6.30 -6.70
CA PHE A 47 -12.67 -5.52 -5.53
C PHE A 47 -13.94 -6.08 -4.88
N LYS A 48 -13.93 -6.23 -3.55
CA LYS A 48 -15.05 -6.72 -2.74
C LYS A 48 -15.30 -5.76 -1.56
N SER A 49 -16.42 -5.05 -1.61
CA SER A 49 -16.83 -4.14 -0.55
C SER A 49 -17.37 -4.93 0.64
N SER A 50 -16.76 -4.77 1.81
CA SER A 50 -17.27 -5.40 3.04
C SER A 50 -18.69 -4.98 3.36
N THR A 51 -19.03 -3.71 3.16
CA THR A 51 -20.39 -3.20 3.41
C THR A 51 -21.42 -3.87 2.52
N GLU A 52 -21.10 -4.05 1.22
CA GLU A 52 -21.98 -4.74 0.27
C GLU A 52 -22.16 -6.21 0.64
N TYR A 53 -21.08 -6.89 1.04
CA TYR A 53 -21.15 -8.29 1.45
C TYR A 53 -21.97 -8.51 2.70
N TYR A 54 -21.86 -7.61 3.70
CA TYR A 54 -22.68 -7.68 4.91
C TYR A 54 -24.15 -7.33 4.63
N LYS A 55 -24.42 -6.21 3.94
CA LYS A 55 -25.79 -5.75 3.67
C LYS A 55 -26.51 -6.59 2.60
N GLY A 56 -25.77 -7.08 1.61
CA GLY A 56 -26.30 -7.89 0.53
C GLY A 56 -26.47 -9.38 0.86
N GLY A 57 -26.19 -9.77 2.11
CA GLY A 57 -26.39 -11.14 2.58
C GLY A 57 -25.32 -12.16 2.14
N LEU A 58 -24.25 -11.70 1.49
CA LEU A 58 -23.20 -12.62 0.99
C LEU A 58 -22.40 -13.29 2.12
N PHE A 59 -22.45 -12.74 3.33
CA PHE A 59 -21.85 -13.33 4.52
C PHE A 59 -22.89 -14.00 5.44
N ASP A 60 -24.20 -13.98 5.13
CA ASP A 60 -25.25 -14.41 6.04
C ASP A 60 -25.09 -15.86 6.52
N ASP A 61 -24.80 -16.80 5.61
CA ASP A 61 -24.55 -18.20 5.98
C ASP A 61 -23.37 -18.34 6.97
N MET A 62 -22.32 -17.57 6.76
CA MET A 62 -21.17 -17.58 7.66
C MET A 62 -21.46 -16.89 8.99
N LEU A 63 -22.26 -15.83 9.01
CA LEU A 63 -22.68 -15.14 10.23
C LEU A 63 -23.58 -16.05 11.09
N LEU A 64 -24.52 -16.76 10.47
CA LEU A 64 -25.32 -17.78 11.17
C LEU A 64 -24.42 -18.89 11.72
N LYS A 65 -23.41 -19.31 10.99
CA LYS A 65 -22.45 -20.31 11.47
C LYS A 65 -21.62 -19.79 12.65
N VAL A 66 -21.20 -18.50 12.63
CA VAL A 66 -20.57 -17.85 13.78
C VAL A 66 -21.49 -17.86 15.01
N LEU A 67 -22.79 -17.67 14.81
CA LEU A 67 -23.76 -17.71 15.90
C LEU A 67 -23.89 -19.14 16.48
N VAL A 68 -23.97 -20.17 15.63
CA VAL A 68 -23.98 -21.59 16.07
C VAL A 68 -22.71 -21.92 16.85
N GLU A 69 -21.54 -21.49 16.36
CA GLU A 69 -20.24 -21.79 16.93
C GLU A 69 -19.74 -20.75 17.96
N TYR A 70 -20.63 -19.89 18.42
CA TYR A 70 -20.35 -18.74 19.28
C TYR A 70 -19.45 -19.10 20.47
N ASP A 71 -19.83 -20.12 21.25
CA ASP A 71 -19.10 -20.48 22.47
C ASP A 71 -17.70 -21.03 22.17
N LYS A 72 -17.51 -21.76 21.07
CA LYS A 72 -16.18 -22.20 20.64
C LYS A 72 -15.28 -21.01 20.25
N ILE A 73 -15.86 -20.01 19.58
CA ILE A 73 -15.15 -18.78 19.22
C ILE A 73 -14.78 -17.99 20.47
N ILE A 74 -15.72 -17.80 21.38
CA ILE A 74 -15.48 -17.15 22.69
C ILE A 74 -14.33 -17.84 23.42
N ASN A 75 -14.33 -19.15 23.54
CA ASN A 75 -13.34 -19.93 24.26
C ASN A 75 -11.90 -19.76 23.71
N VAL A 76 -11.75 -19.51 22.41
CA VAL A 76 -10.41 -19.26 21.82
C VAL A 76 -9.99 -17.79 21.87
N VAL A 77 -10.94 -16.86 21.97
CA VAL A 77 -10.64 -15.43 21.98
C VAL A 77 -10.40 -14.89 23.38
N LEU A 78 -11.28 -15.21 24.35
CA LEU A 78 -11.23 -14.66 25.71
C LEU A 78 -9.87 -14.79 26.40
N PRO A 79 -9.12 -15.92 26.29
CA PRO A 79 -7.82 -16.04 26.93
C PRO A 79 -6.78 -15.01 26.43
N THR A 80 -7.00 -14.43 25.26
CA THR A 80 -6.12 -13.43 24.62
C THR A 80 -6.42 -11.99 25.03
N LEU A 81 -7.49 -11.76 25.79
CA LEU A 81 -7.97 -10.43 26.18
C LEU A 81 -7.66 -10.11 27.64
N GLY A 82 -7.45 -8.83 27.93
CA GLY A 82 -7.39 -8.34 29.31
C GLY A 82 -8.74 -8.45 30.03
N ALA A 83 -8.72 -8.41 31.38
CA ALA A 83 -9.91 -8.65 32.21
C ALA A 83 -11.12 -7.76 31.88
N GLU A 84 -10.88 -6.47 31.65
CA GLU A 84 -11.91 -5.51 31.30
C GLU A 84 -12.62 -5.87 29.98
N ARG A 85 -11.85 -6.20 28.94
CA ARG A 85 -12.43 -6.59 27.64
C ARG A 85 -13.08 -7.96 27.64
N ARG A 86 -12.68 -8.87 28.55
CA ARG A 86 -13.34 -10.18 28.67
C ARG A 86 -14.79 -10.07 29.09
N ALA A 87 -15.12 -9.11 29.96
CA ALA A 87 -16.46 -8.93 30.50
C ALA A 87 -17.49 -8.49 29.44
N THR A 88 -17.04 -7.82 28.40
CA THR A 88 -17.93 -7.23 27.38
C THR A 88 -17.73 -7.80 25.98
N TYR A 89 -16.81 -8.77 25.82
CA TYR A 89 -16.51 -9.31 24.51
C TYR A 89 -17.64 -10.17 23.95
N SER A 90 -18.04 -9.86 22.73
CA SER A 90 -18.80 -10.72 21.84
C SER A 90 -18.16 -10.73 20.47
N PRO A 91 -18.19 -11.83 19.70
CA PRO A 91 -17.80 -11.81 18.28
C PRO A 91 -18.70 -10.89 17.46
N PHE A 92 -19.97 -10.69 17.84
CA PHE A 92 -20.91 -9.81 17.17
C PHE A 92 -20.86 -8.38 17.73
N LEU A 93 -20.95 -7.43 16.81
CA LEU A 93 -21.09 -6.00 17.05
C LEU A 93 -22.41 -5.54 16.42
N PRO A 94 -23.48 -5.38 17.17
CA PRO A 94 -24.76 -4.86 16.66
C PRO A 94 -24.57 -3.47 16.05
N VAL A 95 -25.31 -3.18 14.99
CA VAL A 95 -25.39 -1.84 14.38
C VAL A 95 -26.69 -1.19 14.80
N CYS A 96 -26.61 -0.09 15.52
CA CYS A 96 -27.80 0.65 15.96
C CYS A 96 -28.60 1.13 14.74
N GLN A 97 -29.83 0.66 14.62
CA GLN A 97 -30.69 0.99 13.46
C GLN A 97 -31.09 2.46 13.41
N LYS A 98 -31.08 3.15 14.56
CA LYS A 98 -31.44 4.58 14.66
C LYS A 98 -30.27 5.49 14.26
N THR A 99 -29.04 5.15 14.67
CA THR A 99 -27.87 6.03 14.53
C THR A 99 -26.85 5.54 13.51
N GLY A 100 -26.88 4.24 13.16
CA GLY A 100 -25.85 3.60 12.33
C GLY A 100 -24.54 3.32 13.06
N VAL A 101 -24.46 3.57 14.36
CA VAL A 101 -23.26 3.33 15.19
C VAL A 101 -23.09 1.83 15.42
N VAL A 102 -21.85 1.35 15.31
CA VAL A 102 -21.46 -0.03 15.63
C VAL A 102 -21.21 -0.12 17.13
N LEU A 103 -22.00 -0.95 17.80
CA LEU A 103 -22.00 -1.04 19.26
C LEU A 103 -21.03 -2.11 19.77
N GLN A 104 -20.23 -1.77 20.77
CA GLN A 104 -19.38 -2.71 21.51
C GLN A 104 -20.05 -3.03 22.86
N VAL A 105 -21.10 -3.84 22.80
CA VAL A 105 -21.92 -4.22 23.95
C VAL A 105 -21.89 -5.73 24.17
N PRO A 106 -22.10 -6.23 25.41
CA PRO A 106 -22.29 -7.64 25.67
C PRO A 106 -23.52 -8.17 24.93
N ILE A 107 -23.46 -9.39 24.43
CA ILE A 107 -24.63 -10.11 23.97
C ILE A 107 -25.20 -10.88 25.17
N ILE A 108 -26.45 -10.63 25.49
CA ILE A 108 -27.16 -11.17 26.67
C ILE A 108 -27.80 -12.50 26.33
N GLU A 109 -28.52 -12.57 25.20
CA GLU A 109 -29.20 -13.77 24.73
C GLU A 109 -28.90 -14.01 23.25
N ARG A 110 -29.03 -15.25 22.82
CA ARG A 110 -28.80 -15.69 21.42
C ARG A 110 -29.89 -16.68 21.05
N ASP A 111 -30.51 -16.46 19.92
CA ASP A 111 -31.42 -17.43 19.31
C ASP A 111 -30.82 -17.93 18.01
N VAL A 112 -30.36 -19.19 18.02
CA VAL A 112 -29.69 -19.81 16.83
C VAL A 112 -30.74 -20.12 15.76
N ASP A 113 -31.96 -20.50 16.14
CA ASP A 113 -33.02 -20.86 15.20
C ASP A 113 -33.58 -19.62 14.50
N ALA A 114 -33.72 -18.53 15.23
CA ALA A 114 -34.16 -17.23 14.70
C ALA A 114 -33.02 -16.48 14.02
N GLY A 115 -31.75 -16.81 14.30
CA GLY A 115 -30.58 -16.10 13.77
C GLY A 115 -30.37 -14.71 14.39
N THR A 116 -30.75 -14.54 15.68
CA THR A 116 -30.76 -13.26 16.37
C THR A 116 -29.86 -13.24 17.61
N VAL A 117 -29.51 -12.03 18.03
CA VAL A 117 -28.84 -11.73 19.30
C VAL A 117 -29.58 -10.63 20.03
N VAL A 118 -29.55 -10.65 21.37
CA VAL A 118 -30.15 -9.64 22.24
C VAL A 118 -29.05 -8.89 22.97
N TYR A 119 -29.13 -7.57 22.99
CA TYR A 119 -28.24 -6.68 23.73
C TYR A 119 -29.04 -5.58 24.43
N GLU A 120 -28.45 -4.95 25.44
CA GLU A 120 -29.02 -3.78 26.11
C GLU A 120 -28.53 -2.50 25.43
N ASP A 121 -29.44 -1.60 25.03
CA ASP A 121 -29.11 -0.31 24.45
C ASP A 121 -28.71 0.71 25.54
N GLU A 122 -28.29 1.91 25.11
CA GLU A 122 -27.89 3.00 26.00
C GLU A 122 -28.95 3.49 26.98
N ASN A 123 -30.23 3.14 26.74
CA ASN A 123 -31.35 3.49 27.58
C ASN A 123 -31.78 2.33 28.51
N GLY A 124 -31.06 1.22 28.51
CA GLY A 124 -31.40 0.02 29.27
C GLY A 124 -32.49 -0.85 28.64
N ALA A 125 -32.86 -0.59 27.40
CA ALA A 125 -33.85 -1.41 26.69
C ALA A 125 -33.19 -2.62 26.02
N MET A 126 -33.84 -3.78 26.14
CA MET A 126 -33.46 -5.01 25.46
C MET A 126 -33.81 -4.92 24.00
N VAL A 127 -32.80 -5.06 23.12
CA VAL A 127 -32.95 -5.00 21.67
C VAL A 127 -32.56 -6.33 21.07
N GLU A 128 -33.49 -6.97 20.39
CA GLU A 128 -33.25 -8.14 19.57
C GLU A 128 -32.90 -7.69 18.14
N THR A 129 -31.87 -8.28 17.56
CA THR A 129 -31.41 -7.93 16.21
C THR A 129 -30.90 -9.17 15.47
N PRO A 130 -31.16 -9.31 14.15
CA PRO A 130 -30.59 -10.41 13.37
C PRO A 130 -29.07 -10.22 13.24
N VAL A 131 -28.35 -11.33 13.15
CA VAL A 131 -26.90 -11.29 12.90
C VAL A 131 -26.57 -11.05 11.41
N THR A 132 -27.56 -11.13 10.53
CA THR A 132 -27.47 -11.09 9.07
C THR A 132 -27.86 -9.72 8.50
N GLY A 133 -27.78 -9.57 7.16
CA GLY A 133 -28.29 -8.38 6.44
C GLY A 133 -27.62 -7.05 6.83
N GLY A 134 -26.43 -7.10 7.43
CA GLY A 134 -25.70 -5.91 7.89
C GLY A 134 -26.19 -5.32 9.21
N HIS A 135 -27.10 -6.00 9.94
CA HIS A 135 -27.54 -5.59 11.27
C HIS A 135 -26.49 -5.82 12.36
N CYS A 136 -25.57 -6.76 12.13
CA CYS A 136 -24.38 -6.97 12.93
C CYS A 136 -23.13 -6.95 12.06
N LYS A 137 -22.02 -6.55 12.68
CA LYS A 137 -20.66 -6.79 12.17
C LYS A 137 -19.95 -7.77 13.09
N LEU A 138 -18.80 -8.28 12.68
CA LEU A 138 -17.95 -9.08 13.56
C LEU A 138 -16.78 -8.25 14.09
N GLN A 139 -16.30 -8.61 15.29
CA GLN A 139 -15.01 -8.18 15.82
C GLN A 139 -13.87 -8.60 14.90
N TRP A 140 -12.84 -7.76 14.80
CA TRP A 140 -11.71 -7.88 13.85
C TRP A 140 -11.21 -9.31 13.59
N LYS A 141 -10.87 -10.06 14.64
CA LYS A 141 -10.28 -11.39 14.48
C LYS A 141 -11.30 -12.45 14.05
N ALA A 142 -12.55 -12.30 14.52
CA ALA A 142 -13.66 -13.13 14.09
C ALA A 142 -14.06 -12.82 12.64
N ASP A 143 -14.13 -11.54 12.28
CA ASP A 143 -14.40 -11.07 10.92
C ASP A 143 -13.37 -11.61 9.92
N TRP A 144 -12.09 -11.52 10.27
CA TRP A 144 -11.01 -11.99 9.39
C TRP A 144 -11.06 -13.49 9.16
N GLY A 145 -11.24 -14.29 10.21
CA GLY A 145 -11.43 -15.75 10.09
C GLY A 145 -12.70 -16.14 9.33
N MET A 146 -13.80 -15.41 9.54
CA MET A 146 -15.05 -15.60 8.81
C MET A 146 -14.90 -15.26 7.32
N ARG A 147 -14.22 -14.18 6.97
CA ARG A 147 -13.96 -13.82 5.57
C ARG A 147 -13.13 -14.87 4.85
N TRP A 148 -12.10 -15.41 5.49
CA TRP A 148 -11.32 -16.51 4.91
C TRP A 148 -12.20 -17.72 4.60
N ALA A 149 -13.12 -18.06 5.50
CA ALA A 149 -14.07 -19.14 5.28
C ALA A 149 -15.09 -18.82 4.18
N GLY A 150 -15.73 -17.65 4.24
CA GLY A 150 -16.81 -17.26 3.33
C GLY A 150 -16.34 -16.90 1.92
N LEU A 151 -15.09 -16.48 1.75
CA LEU A 151 -14.49 -16.16 0.44
C LEU A 151 -13.58 -17.27 -0.09
N ALA A 152 -13.43 -18.38 0.64
CA ALA A 152 -12.52 -19.49 0.30
C ALA A 152 -11.10 -19.02 -0.03
N VAL A 153 -10.51 -18.22 0.88
CA VAL A 153 -9.19 -17.63 0.66
C VAL A 153 -8.10 -18.70 0.78
N ASP A 154 -7.29 -18.86 -0.24
CA ASP A 154 -6.20 -19.84 -0.28
C ASP A 154 -4.88 -19.29 0.27
N TYR A 155 -4.65 -17.98 0.11
CA TYR A 155 -3.39 -17.32 0.48
C TYR A 155 -3.62 -15.94 1.07
N GLU A 156 -2.94 -15.63 2.16
CA GLU A 156 -3.03 -14.34 2.86
C GLU A 156 -1.63 -13.83 3.21
N MET A 157 -1.38 -12.55 2.98
CA MET A 157 -0.14 -11.91 3.40
C MET A 157 -0.40 -10.91 4.52
N SER A 158 0.44 -10.90 5.55
CA SER A 158 0.26 -9.97 6.66
C SER A 158 1.60 -9.53 7.26
N GLY A 159 1.63 -8.32 7.82
CA GLY A 159 2.77 -7.84 8.59
C GLY A 159 2.98 -8.63 9.88
N LYS A 160 4.20 -8.66 10.39
CA LYS A 160 4.54 -9.42 11.60
C LYS A 160 3.78 -8.96 12.86
N ASP A 161 3.28 -7.75 12.88
CA ASP A 161 2.45 -7.22 13.97
C ASP A 161 1.05 -7.87 14.02
N LEU A 162 0.65 -8.60 12.99
CA LEU A 162 -0.60 -9.34 12.90
C LEU A 162 -0.47 -10.85 13.17
N ILE A 163 0.72 -11.37 13.49
CA ILE A 163 0.96 -12.81 13.69
C ILE A 163 -0.04 -13.45 14.67
N ASP A 164 -0.29 -12.81 15.80
CA ASP A 164 -1.22 -13.36 16.79
C ASP A 164 -2.68 -13.26 16.33
N SER A 165 -3.01 -12.24 15.55
CA SER A 165 -4.33 -12.13 14.92
C SER A 165 -4.53 -13.23 13.87
N VAL A 166 -3.52 -13.50 13.03
CA VAL A 166 -3.53 -14.61 12.05
C VAL A 166 -3.73 -15.95 12.73
N LYS A 167 -2.97 -16.23 13.81
CA LYS A 167 -3.11 -17.49 14.58
C LYS A 167 -4.55 -17.67 15.11
N LEU A 168 -5.14 -16.60 15.64
CA LEU A 168 -6.48 -16.63 16.21
C LEU A 168 -7.55 -16.74 15.13
N SER A 169 -7.47 -15.95 14.06
CA SER A 169 -8.38 -16.02 12.92
C SER A 169 -8.31 -17.37 12.22
N SER A 170 -7.12 -18.02 12.18
CA SER A 170 -6.96 -19.39 11.67
C SER A 170 -7.70 -20.43 12.52
N LYS A 171 -7.73 -20.26 13.86
CA LYS A 171 -8.53 -21.13 14.73
C LYS A 171 -10.02 -20.93 14.47
N ILE A 172 -10.45 -19.69 14.33
CA ILE A 172 -11.87 -19.35 14.06
C ILE A 172 -12.29 -19.91 12.69
N CYS A 173 -11.48 -19.76 11.65
CA CYS A 173 -11.74 -20.34 10.33
C CYS A 173 -11.94 -21.86 10.40
N ARG A 174 -11.12 -22.58 11.21
CA ARG A 174 -11.30 -24.03 11.44
C ARG A 174 -12.58 -24.37 12.22
N ILE A 175 -12.94 -23.56 13.22
CA ILE A 175 -14.20 -23.71 13.97
C ILE A 175 -15.39 -23.59 13.00
N LEU A 176 -15.28 -22.67 12.02
CA LEU A 176 -16.28 -22.53 10.95
C LEU A 176 -16.20 -23.66 9.88
N GLY A 177 -15.38 -24.69 10.10
CA GLY A 177 -15.29 -25.88 9.26
C GLY A 177 -14.51 -25.66 7.95
N CYS A 178 -13.70 -24.59 7.85
CA CYS A 178 -12.93 -24.29 6.65
C CYS A 178 -11.43 -24.39 6.93
N LYS A 179 -10.65 -24.63 5.88
CA LYS A 179 -9.19 -24.59 5.96
C LYS A 179 -8.72 -23.13 5.93
N PRO A 180 -7.92 -22.66 6.88
CA PRO A 180 -7.35 -21.32 6.80
C PRO A 180 -6.34 -21.21 5.66
N PRO A 181 -6.13 -20.01 5.11
CA PRO A 181 -5.18 -19.78 4.03
C PRO A 181 -3.73 -20.11 4.43
N GLN A 182 -2.90 -20.39 3.44
CA GLN A 182 -1.46 -20.31 3.60
C GLN A 182 -1.08 -18.86 3.91
N ASN A 183 -0.22 -18.65 4.89
CA ASN A 183 0.14 -17.30 5.31
C ASN A 183 1.61 -16.99 5.04
N LEU A 184 1.89 -15.82 4.45
CA LEU A 184 3.20 -15.22 4.41
C LEU A 184 3.25 -14.00 5.33
N THR A 185 4.09 -14.09 6.35
CA THR A 185 4.37 -12.95 7.22
C THR A 185 5.57 -12.18 6.69
N TYR A 186 5.39 -10.88 6.46
CA TYR A 186 6.46 -9.97 6.08
C TYR A 186 6.87 -9.04 7.23
N GLU A 187 8.13 -8.56 7.17
CA GLU A 187 8.70 -7.65 8.16
C GLU A 187 8.19 -6.22 7.99
N LEU A 188 8.37 -5.44 9.04
CA LEU A 188 8.02 -4.02 9.06
C LEU A 188 9.05 -3.20 8.29
N PHE A 189 8.61 -2.06 7.80
CA PHE A 189 9.50 -1.04 7.24
C PHE A 189 9.98 -0.10 8.34
N LEU A 190 11.23 0.32 8.21
CA LEU A 190 11.91 1.23 9.12
C LEU A 190 12.21 2.54 8.38
N ASP A 191 12.24 3.65 9.08
CA ASP A 191 12.70 4.92 8.55
C ASP A 191 14.24 4.96 8.39
N ASP A 192 14.78 6.13 8.03
CA ASP A 192 16.22 6.37 7.88
C ASP A 192 17.01 6.16 9.18
N ASN A 193 16.37 6.40 10.33
CA ASN A 193 16.97 6.18 11.65
C ASN A 193 16.86 4.72 12.13
N GLY A 194 16.15 3.87 11.41
CA GLY A 194 15.89 2.48 11.80
C GLY A 194 14.73 2.32 12.78
N GLU A 195 13.87 3.34 12.92
CA GLU A 195 12.65 3.28 13.71
C GLU A 195 11.48 2.76 12.87
N LYS A 196 10.51 2.12 13.55
CA LYS A 196 9.29 1.64 12.88
C LYS A 196 8.52 2.81 12.24
N ILE A 197 8.23 2.67 10.95
CA ILE A 197 7.33 3.60 10.24
C ILE A 197 5.91 3.48 10.81
N SER A 198 5.30 4.62 11.12
CA SER A 198 3.91 4.67 11.59
C SER A 198 3.19 5.93 11.08
N LYS A 199 1.89 5.79 10.82
CA LYS A 199 1.04 6.92 10.39
C LYS A 199 1.02 8.08 11.39
N SER A 200 1.06 7.76 12.69
CA SER A 200 1.04 8.78 13.77
C SER A 200 2.32 9.60 13.84
N LYS A 201 3.47 9.02 13.46
CA LYS A 201 4.76 9.73 13.40
C LYS A 201 4.95 10.49 12.10
N GLY A 202 4.26 10.10 11.01
CA GLY A 202 4.44 10.69 9.68
C GLY A 202 5.85 10.50 9.10
N ASN A 203 6.57 9.47 9.54
CA ASN A 203 7.96 9.18 9.16
C ASN A 203 8.08 8.16 8.03
N GLY A 204 7.01 7.94 7.27
CA GLY A 204 6.99 7.00 6.16
C GLY A 204 7.08 7.70 4.82
N LEU A 205 7.64 7.03 3.81
CA LEU A 205 7.58 7.42 2.42
C LEU A 205 6.25 6.93 1.83
N ALA A 206 5.46 7.83 1.27
CA ALA A 206 4.22 7.46 0.60
C ALA A 206 4.51 6.83 -0.78
N VAL A 207 3.57 6.01 -1.27
CA VAL A 207 3.72 5.38 -2.59
C VAL A 207 3.76 6.43 -3.70
N GLU A 208 2.90 7.43 -3.61
CA GLU A 208 2.85 8.55 -4.54
C GLU A 208 4.19 9.33 -4.58
N GLU A 209 4.87 9.42 -3.45
CA GLU A 209 6.21 10.02 -3.38
C GLU A 209 7.26 9.15 -4.07
N TRP A 210 7.19 7.81 -3.92
CA TRP A 210 8.06 6.91 -4.66
C TRP A 210 7.85 7.05 -6.17
N LEU A 211 6.59 6.96 -6.63
CA LEU A 211 6.22 6.99 -8.04
C LEU A 211 6.54 8.33 -8.74
N ARG A 212 6.76 9.39 -7.98
CA ARG A 212 7.21 10.69 -8.52
C ARG A 212 8.65 10.64 -9.03
N TYR A 213 9.48 9.72 -8.50
CA TYR A 213 10.93 9.66 -8.78
C TYR A 213 11.40 8.31 -9.30
N ALA A 214 10.50 7.34 -9.41
CA ALA A 214 10.85 5.97 -9.76
C ALA A 214 9.70 5.23 -10.42
N PRO A 215 9.98 4.27 -11.31
CA PRO A 215 8.95 3.42 -11.91
C PRO A 215 8.33 2.46 -10.86
N PRO A 216 7.05 2.07 -11.02
CA PRO A 216 6.37 1.16 -10.11
C PRO A 216 7.08 -0.19 -9.98
N GLU A 217 7.73 -0.67 -11.02
CA GLU A 217 8.48 -1.93 -11.02
C GLU A 217 9.65 -1.91 -10.04
N SER A 218 10.28 -0.75 -9.83
CA SER A 218 11.33 -0.59 -8.83
C SER A 218 10.80 -0.76 -7.41
N LEU A 219 9.59 -0.24 -7.12
CA LEU A 219 8.92 -0.48 -5.84
C LEU A 219 8.51 -1.95 -5.72
N GLY A 220 8.02 -2.54 -6.81
CA GLY A 220 7.74 -3.98 -6.90
C GLY A 220 8.95 -4.82 -6.49
N LEU A 221 10.14 -4.50 -7.03
CA LEU A 221 11.40 -5.16 -6.64
C LEU A 221 11.72 -4.96 -5.16
N PHE A 222 11.60 -3.73 -4.66
CA PHE A 222 11.86 -3.42 -3.26
C PHE A 222 10.95 -4.24 -2.32
N MET A 223 9.68 -4.41 -2.66
CA MET A 223 8.73 -5.22 -1.87
C MET A 223 9.02 -6.71 -1.98
N TYR A 224 9.31 -7.20 -3.19
CA TYR A 224 9.53 -8.62 -3.48
C TYR A 224 10.80 -9.17 -2.81
N GLN A 225 11.88 -8.41 -2.82
CA GLN A 225 13.16 -8.87 -2.27
C GLN A 225 13.12 -9.00 -0.74
N LYS A 226 13.53 -10.17 -0.21
CA LYS A 226 13.71 -10.44 1.22
C LYS A 226 12.53 -9.97 2.10
N PRO A 227 11.28 -10.42 1.85
CA PRO A 227 10.10 -9.92 2.56
C PRO A 227 10.14 -10.20 4.07
N LYS A 228 10.93 -11.18 4.52
CA LYS A 228 11.11 -11.55 5.94
C LYS A 228 12.23 -10.77 6.64
N THR A 229 12.79 -9.75 6.01
CA THR A 229 13.85 -8.91 6.58
C THR A 229 13.36 -7.48 6.68
N ALA A 230 13.51 -6.86 7.85
CA ALA A 230 13.19 -5.45 8.03
C ALA A 230 14.05 -4.59 7.09
N LYS A 231 13.41 -3.71 6.36
CA LYS A 231 14.06 -2.83 5.37
C LYS A 231 13.82 -1.38 5.72
N ARG A 232 14.84 -0.56 5.51
CA ARG A 232 14.68 0.90 5.61
C ARG A 232 14.02 1.40 4.34
N LEU A 233 12.92 2.14 4.50
CA LEU A 233 12.14 2.76 3.43
C LEU A 233 12.18 4.27 3.63
N TYR A 234 13.10 4.92 2.95
CA TYR A 234 13.30 6.36 2.94
C TYR A 234 13.80 6.76 1.56
N PHE A 235 13.88 8.07 1.30
CA PHE A 235 14.07 8.59 -0.03
C PHE A 235 15.36 8.09 -0.72
N ASP A 236 16.48 8.07 -0.01
CA ASP A 236 17.79 7.76 -0.62
C ASP A 236 17.97 6.30 -1.05
N VAL A 237 17.02 5.41 -0.70
CA VAL A 237 17.05 4.02 -1.21
C VAL A 237 16.57 3.93 -2.66
N ILE A 238 15.78 4.91 -3.13
CA ILE A 238 15.16 4.89 -4.46
C ILE A 238 16.19 4.76 -5.58
N PRO A 239 17.24 5.62 -5.68
CA PRO A 239 18.19 5.55 -6.77
C PRO A 239 18.91 4.20 -6.88
N ARG A 240 19.34 3.67 -5.75
CA ARG A 240 19.99 2.36 -5.69
C ARG A 240 19.04 1.23 -6.10
N ASN A 241 17.80 1.30 -5.64
CA ASN A 241 16.82 0.27 -5.96
C ASN A 241 16.43 0.27 -7.44
N ILE A 242 16.43 1.43 -8.11
CA ILE A 242 16.27 1.53 -9.56
C ILE A 242 17.44 0.83 -10.26
N ASP A 243 18.68 1.11 -9.86
CA ASP A 243 19.86 0.48 -10.45
C ASP A 243 19.88 -1.04 -10.23
N ASP A 244 19.43 -1.51 -9.06
CA ASP A 244 19.25 -2.94 -8.78
C ASP A 244 18.17 -3.55 -9.71
N TYR A 245 17.05 -2.84 -9.92
CA TYR A 245 15.99 -3.28 -10.84
C TYR A 245 16.50 -3.40 -12.28
N LEU A 246 17.18 -2.38 -12.80
CA LEU A 246 17.75 -2.39 -14.15
C LEU A 246 18.75 -3.54 -14.32
N THR A 247 19.55 -3.82 -13.29
CA THR A 247 20.47 -4.95 -13.29
C THR A 247 19.75 -6.30 -13.41
N HIS A 248 18.60 -6.46 -12.77
CA HIS A 248 17.81 -7.69 -12.91
C HIS A 248 17.18 -7.82 -14.29
N VAL A 249 16.70 -6.71 -14.88
CA VAL A 249 16.15 -6.69 -16.24
C VAL A 249 17.24 -7.05 -17.25
N GLU A 250 18.42 -6.41 -17.18
CA GLU A 250 19.53 -6.67 -18.09
C GLU A 250 20.01 -8.13 -18.04
N LYS A 251 20.18 -8.66 -16.82
CA LYS A 251 20.60 -10.06 -16.64
C LYS A 251 19.59 -11.07 -17.12
N TYR A 252 18.30 -10.74 -17.15
CA TYR A 252 17.24 -11.66 -17.53
C TYR A 252 17.43 -12.20 -18.95
N ASP A 253 17.81 -11.34 -19.89
CA ASP A 253 18.03 -11.72 -21.29
C ASP A 253 19.23 -12.65 -21.49
N GLU A 254 20.22 -12.57 -20.61
CA GLU A 254 21.46 -13.34 -20.67
C GLU A 254 21.38 -14.68 -19.92
N GLN A 255 20.31 -14.87 -19.11
CA GLN A 255 20.16 -16.06 -18.28
C GLN A 255 19.65 -17.27 -19.07
N GLU A 256 20.12 -18.45 -18.66
CA GLU A 256 19.53 -19.73 -19.07
C GLU A 256 18.06 -19.83 -18.63
N GLU A 257 17.21 -20.45 -19.42
CA GLU A 257 15.76 -20.54 -19.19
C GLU A 257 15.41 -21.05 -17.80
N ALA A 258 16.14 -22.05 -17.30
CA ALA A 258 15.92 -22.61 -15.96
C ALA A 258 16.16 -21.61 -14.82
N LYS A 259 16.97 -20.56 -15.04
CA LYS A 259 17.31 -19.52 -14.06
C LYS A 259 16.42 -18.29 -14.14
N LYS A 260 15.66 -18.14 -15.22
CA LYS A 260 14.77 -16.99 -15.41
C LYS A 260 13.68 -16.91 -14.34
N LEU A 261 13.15 -18.04 -13.87
CA LEU A 261 12.17 -18.08 -12.78
C LEU A 261 12.73 -17.61 -11.42
N ASP A 262 14.05 -17.65 -11.23
CA ASP A 262 14.69 -17.15 -10.01
C ASP A 262 14.96 -15.63 -10.10
N ASN A 263 14.83 -15.04 -11.28
CA ASN A 263 15.03 -13.61 -11.45
C ASN A 263 13.79 -12.81 -11.03
N PRO A 264 13.92 -11.84 -10.10
CA PRO A 264 12.80 -10.99 -9.69
C PRO A 264 12.07 -10.28 -10.83
N ALA A 265 12.78 -9.90 -11.90
CA ALA A 265 12.16 -9.23 -13.05
C ALA A 265 11.04 -10.06 -13.67
N TRP A 266 11.19 -11.40 -13.74
CA TRP A 266 10.14 -12.28 -14.25
C TRP A 266 8.84 -12.13 -13.44
N HIS A 267 8.93 -12.12 -12.12
CA HIS A 267 7.78 -12.03 -11.23
C HIS A 267 7.14 -10.64 -11.26
N ILE A 268 7.96 -9.58 -11.28
CA ILE A 268 7.48 -8.19 -11.31
C ILE A 268 6.72 -7.90 -12.60
N HIS A 269 7.15 -8.49 -13.72
CA HIS A 269 6.55 -8.31 -15.03
C HIS A 269 5.60 -9.44 -15.46
N ALA A 270 5.13 -10.25 -14.51
CA ALA A 270 4.21 -11.38 -14.78
C ALA A 270 4.68 -12.28 -15.95
N GLY A 271 5.97 -12.56 -16.02
CA GLY A 271 6.57 -13.42 -17.04
C GLY A 271 7.04 -12.70 -18.33
N HIS A 272 6.84 -11.38 -18.42
CA HIS A 272 7.15 -10.59 -19.62
C HIS A 272 8.07 -9.41 -19.32
N PRO A 273 9.32 -9.61 -18.82
CA PRO A 273 10.25 -8.52 -18.59
C PRO A 273 10.58 -7.77 -19.90
N PRO A 274 10.82 -6.46 -19.83
CA PRO A 274 11.18 -5.67 -21.02
C PRO A 274 12.57 -6.02 -21.53
N HIS A 275 12.77 -5.89 -22.85
CA HIS A 275 14.03 -6.18 -23.57
C HIS A 275 14.73 -4.90 -24.02
N GLU A 276 15.00 -3.99 -23.14
CA GLU A 276 15.71 -2.75 -23.45
C GLU A 276 17.20 -2.90 -23.17
N LYS A 277 18.05 -2.56 -24.15
CA LYS A 277 19.52 -2.69 -24.04
C LYS A 277 20.24 -1.39 -23.68
N ALA A 278 19.55 -0.27 -23.72
CA ALA A 278 20.14 1.06 -23.49
C ALA A 278 20.11 1.45 -22.01
N HIS A 279 20.55 0.56 -21.12
CA HIS A 279 20.58 0.87 -19.69
C HIS A 279 21.65 1.90 -19.33
N MET A 280 21.27 2.84 -18.46
CA MET A 280 22.17 3.78 -17.80
C MET A 280 21.81 3.84 -16.31
N SER A 281 22.83 3.84 -15.44
CA SER A 281 22.59 3.96 -14.00
C SER A 281 21.80 5.23 -13.69
N TYR A 282 20.79 5.09 -12.84
CA TYR A 282 19.95 6.22 -12.42
C TYR A 282 20.78 7.29 -11.69
N ASN A 283 21.80 6.87 -10.92
CA ASN A 283 22.73 7.81 -10.30
C ASN A 283 23.47 8.66 -11.32
N ILE A 284 23.82 8.12 -12.49
CA ILE A 284 24.43 8.90 -13.57
C ILE A 284 23.44 9.92 -14.13
N LEU A 285 22.17 9.55 -14.31
CA LEU A 285 21.13 10.47 -14.77
C LEU A 285 20.87 11.59 -13.76
N LEU A 286 20.83 11.28 -12.46
CA LEU A 286 20.72 12.29 -11.40
C LEU A 286 21.88 13.28 -11.41
N ASN A 287 23.10 12.77 -11.57
CA ASN A 287 24.29 13.61 -11.68
C ASN A 287 24.25 14.46 -12.96
N LEU A 288 23.84 13.89 -14.08
CA LEU A 288 23.73 14.60 -15.35
C LEU A 288 22.72 15.75 -15.24
N ALA A 289 21.52 15.51 -14.73
CA ALA A 289 20.51 16.54 -14.51
C ALA A 289 21.03 17.65 -13.58
N SER A 290 21.80 17.26 -12.55
CA SER A 290 22.39 18.19 -11.58
C SER A 290 23.49 19.07 -12.18
N VAL A 291 24.34 18.50 -13.04
CA VAL A 291 25.48 19.21 -13.70
C VAL A 291 24.98 20.10 -14.83
N CYS A 292 24.04 19.62 -15.64
CA CYS A 292 23.50 20.38 -16.75
C CYS A 292 22.60 21.54 -16.30
N HIS A 293 22.18 21.57 -15.02
CA HIS A 293 21.27 22.60 -14.47
C HIS A 293 19.98 22.75 -15.28
N THR A 294 19.49 21.68 -15.88
CA THR A 294 18.39 21.74 -16.82
C THR A 294 17.22 20.85 -16.40
N GLU A 295 16.04 21.30 -16.71
CA GLU A 295 14.80 20.50 -16.68
C GLU A 295 14.36 20.13 -18.11
N ASP A 296 15.15 20.49 -19.12
CA ASP A 296 14.88 20.16 -20.51
C ASP A 296 15.40 18.75 -20.84
N LYS A 297 14.45 17.88 -21.15
CA LYS A 297 14.70 16.48 -21.50
C LYS A 297 15.58 16.33 -22.75
N ALA A 298 15.40 17.21 -23.72
CA ALA A 298 16.20 17.18 -24.96
C ALA A 298 17.70 17.44 -24.70
N VAL A 299 18.00 18.36 -23.79
CA VAL A 299 19.39 18.63 -23.37
C VAL A 299 20.00 17.40 -22.72
N LEU A 300 19.28 16.73 -21.82
CA LEU A 300 19.79 15.50 -21.19
C LEU A 300 20.01 14.39 -22.21
N TRP A 301 19.08 14.20 -23.15
CA TRP A 301 19.20 13.22 -24.23
C TRP A 301 20.41 13.50 -25.15
N HIS A 302 20.73 14.76 -25.39
CA HIS A 302 21.95 15.10 -26.15
C HIS A 302 23.22 14.56 -25.46
N PHE A 303 23.30 14.67 -24.14
CA PHE A 303 24.43 14.09 -23.40
C PHE A 303 24.36 12.57 -23.31
N ILE A 304 23.16 12.00 -23.12
CA ILE A 304 22.94 10.54 -23.06
C ILE A 304 23.44 9.89 -24.38
N GLY A 305 23.15 10.49 -25.53
CA GLY A 305 23.59 10.00 -26.82
C GLY A 305 25.15 9.88 -26.98
N ARG A 306 25.90 10.64 -26.19
CA ARG A 306 27.38 10.50 -26.12
C ARG A 306 27.84 9.26 -25.35
N TYR A 307 27.08 8.87 -24.31
CA TYR A 307 27.37 7.68 -23.49
C TYR A 307 26.75 6.40 -24.06
N ARG A 308 25.62 6.55 -24.76
CA ARG A 308 24.86 5.45 -25.39
C ARG A 308 24.59 5.79 -26.87
N PRO A 309 25.58 5.68 -27.77
CA PRO A 309 25.36 5.97 -29.18
C PRO A 309 24.25 5.13 -29.77
N GLY A 310 23.32 5.78 -30.47
CA GLY A 310 22.16 5.14 -31.09
C GLY A 310 20.94 4.96 -30.17
N ALA A 311 21.00 5.27 -28.86
CA ALA A 311 19.83 5.34 -28.01
C ALA A 311 19.04 6.62 -28.29
N THR A 312 17.72 6.48 -28.40
CA THR A 312 16.75 7.57 -28.55
C THR A 312 15.56 7.33 -27.62
N PRO A 313 14.75 8.37 -27.33
CA PRO A 313 13.54 8.18 -26.54
C PRO A 313 12.62 7.07 -27.05
N GLU A 314 12.55 6.88 -28.37
CA GLU A 314 11.66 5.92 -29.03
C GLU A 314 12.16 4.47 -28.90
N ASN A 315 13.47 4.23 -28.91
CA ASN A 315 14.04 2.88 -28.82
C ASN A 315 14.50 2.49 -27.43
N ALA A 316 14.47 3.45 -26.47
CA ALA A 316 14.85 3.25 -25.07
C ALA A 316 13.78 3.87 -24.12
N PRO A 317 12.54 3.37 -24.13
CA PRO A 317 11.43 3.96 -23.36
C PRO A 317 11.63 3.88 -21.84
N ILE A 318 12.32 2.87 -21.31
CA ILE A 318 12.66 2.80 -19.88
C ILE A 318 13.62 3.92 -19.52
N LEU A 319 14.70 4.06 -20.30
CA LEU A 319 15.68 5.13 -20.09
C LEU A 319 15.03 6.51 -20.23
N ASP A 320 14.14 6.67 -21.21
CA ASP A 320 13.39 7.91 -21.41
C ASP A 320 12.54 8.29 -20.19
N LYS A 321 11.88 7.30 -19.58
CA LYS A 321 11.11 7.50 -18.36
C LYS A 321 12.01 7.82 -17.16
N LEU A 322 13.19 7.18 -17.06
CA LEU A 322 14.16 7.48 -16.00
C LEU A 322 14.71 8.92 -16.11
N VAL A 323 14.82 9.47 -17.30
CA VAL A 323 15.18 10.89 -17.51
C VAL A 323 14.13 11.80 -16.90
N GLU A 324 12.84 11.53 -17.09
CA GLU A 324 11.75 12.30 -16.46
C GLU A 324 11.82 12.25 -14.93
N TYR A 325 12.05 11.08 -14.35
CA TYR A 325 12.22 10.92 -12.92
C TYR A 325 13.45 11.67 -12.38
N ALA A 326 14.56 11.65 -13.12
CA ALA A 326 15.77 12.40 -12.75
C ALA A 326 15.53 13.92 -12.78
N ILE A 327 14.75 14.42 -13.74
CA ILE A 327 14.34 15.82 -13.79
C ILE A 327 13.46 16.19 -12.59
N ASN A 328 12.50 15.34 -12.22
CA ASN A 328 11.67 15.56 -11.03
C ASN A 328 12.53 15.64 -9.77
N TYR A 329 13.48 14.71 -9.60
CA TYR A 329 14.40 14.72 -8.48
C TYR A 329 15.25 16.01 -8.43
N TYR A 330 15.81 16.40 -9.58
CA TYR A 330 16.59 17.63 -9.69
C TYR A 330 15.75 18.85 -9.28
N ARG A 331 14.54 18.97 -9.81
CA ARG A 331 13.61 20.09 -9.53
C ARG A 331 13.27 20.20 -8.05
N ASP A 332 12.98 19.08 -7.40
CA ASP A 332 12.42 19.08 -6.07
C ASP A 332 13.48 19.09 -4.96
N PHE A 333 14.65 18.50 -5.19
CA PHE A 333 15.67 18.34 -4.15
C PHE A 333 16.99 19.07 -4.45
N VAL A 334 17.46 19.00 -5.68
CA VAL A 334 18.78 19.53 -6.03
C VAL A 334 18.73 21.04 -6.25
N ARG A 335 17.80 21.48 -7.10
CA ARG A 335 17.66 22.90 -7.46
C ARG A 335 17.42 23.80 -6.24
N PRO A 336 16.51 23.48 -5.30
CA PRO A 336 16.26 24.31 -4.11
C PRO A 336 17.43 24.36 -3.14
N SER A 337 18.27 23.29 -3.10
CA SER A 337 19.41 23.19 -2.18
C SER A 337 20.68 23.86 -2.71
N LYS A 338 20.71 24.25 -3.99
CA LYS A 338 21.88 24.87 -4.61
C LYS A 338 22.13 26.27 -4.05
N GLN A 339 23.35 26.47 -3.57
CA GLN A 339 23.83 27.77 -3.13
C GLN A 339 24.93 28.23 -4.09
N TYR A 340 24.74 29.37 -4.73
CA TYR A 340 25.71 29.97 -5.63
C TYR A 340 26.43 31.09 -4.91
N ARG A 341 27.77 31.00 -4.85
CA ARG A 341 28.57 32.16 -4.41
C ARG A 341 28.58 33.24 -5.49
N GLN A 342 28.68 34.47 -5.10
CA GLN A 342 28.93 35.56 -6.05
C GLN A 342 30.33 35.42 -6.63
N PRO A 343 30.49 35.54 -7.97
CA PRO A 343 31.82 35.52 -8.61
C PRO A 343 32.58 36.81 -8.24
N SER A 344 33.91 36.70 -8.15
CA SER A 344 34.78 37.87 -8.10
C SER A 344 34.74 38.61 -9.42
N ASP A 345 35.20 39.86 -9.48
CA ASP A 345 35.22 40.64 -10.72
C ASP A 345 36.06 39.97 -11.81
N MET A 346 37.15 39.31 -11.44
CA MET A 346 38.01 38.57 -12.36
C MET A 346 37.31 37.33 -12.92
N GLU A 347 36.61 36.58 -12.09
CA GLU A 347 35.83 35.41 -12.51
C GLU A 347 34.67 35.82 -13.42
N LYS A 348 34.00 36.93 -13.10
CA LYS A 348 32.93 37.48 -13.91
C LYS A 348 33.40 37.85 -15.30
N ALA A 349 34.53 38.56 -15.41
CA ALA A 349 35.15 38.93 -16.68
C ALA A 349 35.54 37.68 -17.49
N ALA A 350 36.13 36.67 -16.86
CA ALA A 350 36.48 35.40 -17.50
C ALA A 350 35.26 34.63 -18.01
N LEU A 351 34.15 34.61 -17.25
CA LEU A 351 32.90 34.00 -17.67
C LEU A 351 32.24 34.74 -18.85
N GLU A 352 32.26 36.06 -18.83
CA GLU A 352 31.78 36.89 -19.95
C GLU A 352 32.58 36.67 -21.25
N ASP A 353 33.89 36.54 -21.14
CA ASP A 353 34.76 36.20 -22.29
C ASP A 353 34.49 34.77 -22.79
N LEU A 354 34.30 33.80 -21.88
CA LEU A 354 33.95 32.44 -22.25
C LEU A 354 32.61 32.39 -22.98
N VAL A 355 31.60 33.13 -22.54
CA VAL A 355 30.30 33.22 -23.24
C VAL A 355 30.45 33.72 -24.66
N LYS A 356 31.27 34.79 -24.90
CA LYS A 356 31.55 35.28 -26.25
C LYS A 356 32.20 34.22 -27.13
N VAL A 357 33.24 33.55 -26.60
CA VAL A 357 33.95 32.49 -27.34
C VAL A 357 32.99 31.35 -27.72
N LEU A 358 32.08 30.95 -26.81
CA LEU A 358 31.12 29.89 -27.07
C LEU A 358 30.04 30.30 -28.09
N GLN A 359 29.66 31.59 -28.12
CA GLN A 359 28.69 32.10 -29.12
C GLN A 359 29.28 32.15 -30.54
N ASP A 360 30.60 32.33 -30.66
CA ASP A 360 31.31 32.37 -31.95
C ASP A 360 31.77 30.99 -32.44
N MET A 361 31.59 29.92 -31.62
CA MET A 361 31.93 28.55 -32.02
C MET A 361 30.86 27.96 -32.94
N PRO A 362 31.21 27.40 -34.10
CA PRO A 362 30.24 26.67 -34.92
C PRO A 362 29.75 25.43 -34.16
N VAL A 363 28.45 25.25 -34.20
CA VAL A 363 27.75 24.08 -33.60
C VAL A 363 28.05 22.82 -34.38
#